data_2863983dedc81d6175c94831c3113c35
#
_entry.id   2863983dedc81d6175c94831c3113c35
#
_cell.length_a   1.000
_cell.length_b   1.000
_cell.length_c   1.000
_cell.angle_alpha   90.00
_cell.angle_beta   90.00
_cell.angle_gamma   90.00
#
_symmetry.space_group_name_H-M   'P 1'
#
loop_
_entity.id
_entity.type
_entity.pdbx_description
1 polymer ?
#
loop_
_entity_poly.entity_id
_entity_poly.type
_entity_poly.pdbx_seq_one_letter_code
_entity_poly.pdbx_strand_id
1 'polypeptide(L)' 'ISLVAPSGNTCLSVEFSAPLVGIWSPPGKQAPFICIEPWYGRCDREGFQGELKDREWENVLQPMGVFQAEYSILVHEKI' A
#
# COMPACT_ATOMS: atom_id res chain seq x y z
N ILE A 1 6.92 -5.07 4.76
CA ILE A 1 7.55 -3.76 4.91
C ILE A 1 7.59 -3.40 6.37
N SER A 2 8.74 -2.91 6.82
CA SER A 2 8.92 -2.57 8.23
C SER A 2 9.43 -1.15 8.39
N LEU A 3 9.01 -0.51 9.46
CA LEU A 3 9.55 0.75 9.93
C LEU A 3 10.66 0.42 10.94
N VAL A 4 11.87 0.86 10.63
CA VAL A 4 13.04 0.54 11.44
C VAL A 4 13.59 1.84 12.05
N ALA A 5 13.81 1.83 13.34
CA ALA A 5 14.37 2.97 14.04
C ALA A 5 15.85 3.14 13.69
N PRO A 6 16.41 4.35 13.91
CA PRO A 6 17.85 4.57 13.71
C PRO A 6 18.73 3.60 14.50
N SER A 7 18.23 3.10 15.61
CA SER A 7 18.94 2.08 16.42
C SER A 7 19.06 0.73 15.73
N GLY A 8 18.31 0.51 14.64
CA GLY A 8 18.22 -0.77 13.97
C GLY A 8 17.04 -1.63 14.44
N ASN A 9 16.32 -1.20 15.46
CA ASN A 9 15.18 -1.97 15.97
C ASN A 9 13.97 -1.77 15.05
N THR A 10 13.26 -2.86 14.78
CA THR A 10 12.01 -2.81 14.03
C THR A 10 10.90 -2.33 14.96
N CYS A 11 10.22 -1.25 14.55
CA CYS A 11 9.14 -0.66 15.34
C CYS A 11 7.80 -1.25 14.97
N LEU A 12 7.60 -1.48 13.68
CA LEU A 12 6.32 -1.87 13.13
C LEU A 12 6.54 -2.58 11.80
N SER A 13 5.74 -3.58 11.52
CA SER A 13 5.78 -4.28 10.24
C SER A 13 4.37 -4.38 9.68
N VAL A 14 4.25 -4.26 8.37
CA VAL A 14 3.00 -4.46 7.65
C VAL A 14 3.18 -5.64 6.72
N GLU A 15 2.36 -6.66 6.91
CA GLU A 15 2.35 -7.86 6.07
C GLU A 15 1.11 -7.84 5.18
N PHE A 16 1.31 -8.08 3.90
CA PHE A 16 0.22 -8.00 2.95
C PHE A 16 0.52 -8.84 1.70
N SER A 17 -0.54 -9.21 1.00
CA SER A 17 -0.44 -9.88 -0.29
C SER A 17 -0.85 -8.98 -1.45
N ALA A 18 -1.19 -7.72 -1.17
CA ALA A 18 -1.52 -6.77 -2.22
C ALA A 18 -0.38 -6.67 -3.24
N PRO A 19 -0.70 -6.51 -4.52
CA PRO A 19 0.32 -6.46 -5.57
C PRO A 19 1.13 -5.16 -5.57
N LEU A 20 0.66 -4.13 -4.90
CA LEU A 20 1.27 -2.81 -4.91
C LEU A 20 1.33 -2.27 -3.49
N VAL A 21 2.22 -1.32 -3.26
CA VAL A 21 2.28 -0.62 -1.98
C VAL A 21 2.65 0.84 -2.23
N GLY A 22 1.97 1.72 -1.52
CA GLY A 22 2.30 3.13 -1.49
C GLY A 22 3.02 3.48 -0.19
N ILE A 23 4.06 4.27 -0.29
CA ILE A 23 4.79 4.81 0.84
C ILE A 23 4.74 6.33 0.69
N TRP A 24 4.24 7.02 1.70
CA TRP A 24 4.02 8.45 1.56
C TRP A 24 4.22 9.21 2.85
N SER A 25 4.77 10.40 2.71
CA SER A 25 4.84 11.41 3.76
C SER A 25 4.80 12.76 3.06
N PRO A 26 4.22 13.81 3.66
CA PRO A 26 4.16 15.12 3.01
C PRO A 26 5.57 15.63 2.70
N PRO A 27 5.88 15.89 1.42
CA PRO A 27 7.23 16.34 1.06
C PRO A 27 7.53 17.71 1.65
N GLY A 28 8.76 17.86 2.16
CA GLY A 28 9.25 19.13 2.68
C GLY A 28 8.60 19.64 3.96
N LYS A 29 7.78 18.80 4.62
CA LYS A 29 7.05 19.24 5.82
C LYS A 29 7.63 18.69 7.11
N GLN A 30 8.63 17.82 7.05
CA GLN A 30 9.16 17.13 8.22
C GLN A 30 8.05 16.56 9.11
N ALA A 31 7.00 16.04 8.47
CA ALA A 31 5.87 15.49 9.19
C ALA A 31 6.29 14.28 10.01
N PRO A 32 5.77 14.13 11.23
CA PRO A 32 6.18 13.04 12.13
C PRO A 32 5.45 11.73 11.83
N PHE A 33 5.23 11.42 10.57
CA PHE A 33 4.56 10.17 10.19
C PHE A 33 4.91 9.75 8.78
N ILE A 34 4.68 8.47 8.51
CA ILE A 34 4.80 7.89 7.18
C ILE A 34 3.61 6.96 6.98
N CYS A 35 3.07 6.93 5.77
CA CYS A 35 1.98 6.03 5.41
C CYS A 35 2.55 4.80 4.71
N ILE A 36 2.06 3.63 5.08
CA ILE A 36 2.36 2.37 4.41
C ILE A 36 1.01 1.82 3.94
N GLU A 37 0.80 1.77 2.63
CA GLU A 37 -0.51 1.59 2.03
C GLU A 37 -0.52 0.41 1.07
N PRO A 38 -0.98 -0.77 1.49
CA PRO A 38 -1.17 -1.87 0.53
C PRO A 38 -2.29 -1.51 -0.45
N TRP A 39 -2.04 -1.70 -1.76
CA TRP A 39 -3.00 -1.34 -2.79
C TRP A 39 -3.38 -2.52 -3.67
N TYR A 40 -4.67 -2.59 -4.03
CA TYR A 40 -5.21 -3.51 -5.01
C TYR A 40 -5.64 -2.78 -6.28
N GLY A 41 -4.94 -1.78 -6.66
CA GLY A 41 -5.17 -0.94 -7.81
C GLY A 41 -4.38 0.33 -7.64
N ARG A 42 -4.33 1.14 -8.66
CA ARG A 42 -3.65 2.43 -8.59
C ARG A 42 -4.24 3.38 -9.62
N CYS A 43 -3.83 4.64 -9.57
CA CYS A 43 -4.24 5.63 -10.54
C CYS A 43 -3.71 5.27 -11.93
N ASP A 44 -4.28 5.91 -12.93
CA ASP A 44 -3.86 5.73 -14.31
C ASP A 44 -2.42 6.16 -14.52
N ARG A 45 -1.77 5.49 -15.46
CA ARG A 45 -0.50 5.95 -15.99
C ARG A 45 -0.70 7.30 -16.67
N GLU A 46 0.27 8.17 -16.54
CA GLU A 46 0.25 9.44 -17.24
C GLU A 46 0.06 9.22 -18.73
N GLY A 47 -0.88 9.97 -19.33
CA GLY A 47 -1.19 9.86 -20.76
C GLY A 47 -2.12 8.73 -21.13
N PHE A 48 -2.61 7.95 -20.17
CA PHE A 48 -3.55 6.88 -20.46
C PHE A 48 -4.85 7.46 -21.01
N GLN A 49 -5.32 6.87 -22.13
CA GLN A 49 -6.55 7.30 -22.80
C GLN A 49 -7.47 6.13 -23.14
N GLY A 50 -7.21 4.97 -22.56
CA GLY A 50 -8.01 3.78 -22.79
C GLY A 50 -9.27 3.76 -21.94
N GLU A 51 -10.00 2.63 -22.06
CA GLU A 51 -11.19 2.43 -21.24
C GLU A 51 -10.85 1.86 -19.88
N LEU A 52 -11.80 1.92 -18.96
CA LEU A 52 -11.63 1.42 -17.61
C LEU A 52 -11.12 -0.03 -17.61
N LYS A 53 -11.68 -0.88 -18.45
CA LYS A 53 -11.29 -2.30 -18.50
C LYS A 53 -9.85 -2.53 -18.93
N ASP A 54 -9.22 -1.54 -19.55
CA ASP A 54 -7.87 -1.65 -20.10
C ASP A 54 -6.80 -1.04 -19.18
N ARG A 55 -7.21 -0.55 -18.03
CA ARG A 55 -6.27 0.04 -17.07
C ARG A 55 -5.37 -1.02 -16.46
N GLU A 56 -4.13 -0.64 -16.17
CA GLU A 56 -3.21 -1.51 -15.43
C GLU A 56 -3.74 -1.72 -14.02
N TRP A 57 -3.58 -2.93 -13.51
CA TRP A 57 -3.97 -3.29 -12.15
C TRP A 57 -5.47 -3.11 -11.89
N GLU A 58 -6.28 -3.22 -12.93
CA GLU A 58 -7.73 -3.13 -12.78
C GLU A 58 -8.25 -4.38 -12.07
N ASN A 59 -9.14 -4.19 -11.11
CA ASN A 59 -9.78 -5.30 -10.43
C ASN A 59 -11.08 -5.64 -11.15
N VAL A 60 -11.27 -6.92 -11.44
CA VAL A 60 -12.46 -7.41 -12.12
C VAL A 60 -13.11 -8.48 -11.27
N LEU A 61 -14.40 -8.33 -11.02
CA LEU A 61 -15.17 -9.29 -10.25
C LEU A 61 -16.32 -9.81 -11.11
N GLN A 62 -16.34 -11.11 -11.27
CA GLN A 62 -17.43 -11.76 -12.02
C GLN A 62 -18.74 -11.71 -11.23
N PRO A 63 -19.91 -11.84 -11.90
CA PRO A 63 -21.18 -11.90 -11.19
C PRO A 63 -21.14 -12.99 -10.11
N MET A 64 -21.66 -12.65 -8.92
CA MET A 64 -21.66 -13.50 -7.74
C MET A 64 -20.27 -13.85 -7.20
N GLY A 65 -19.24 -13.24 -7.74
CA GLY A 65 -17.89 -13.40 -7.23
C GLY A 65 -17.71 -12.69 -5.89
N VAL A 66 -16.61 -13.03 -5.20
CA VAL A 66 -16.27 -12.43 -3.91
C VAL A 66 -14.81 -11.99 -3.95
N PHE A 67 -14.57 -10.74 -3.58
CA PHE A 67 -13.22 -10.25 -3.36
C PHE A 67 -12.94 -10.24 -1.87
N GLN A 68 -11.82 -10.81 -1.47
CA GLN A 68 -11.36 -10.79 -0.08
C GLN A 68 -9.92 -10.33 -0.04
N ALA A 69 -9.62 -9.50 0.94
CA ALA A 69 -8.28 -8.99 1.14
C ALA A 69 -8.05 -8.74 2.61
N GLU A 70 -6.81 -8.88 3.03
CA GLU A 70 -6.43 -8.57 4.39
C GLU A 70 -4.98 -8.13 4.44
N TYR A 71 -4.64 -7.43 5.48
CA TYR A 71 -3.26 -7.15 5.82
C TYR A 71 -3.14 -7.12 7.33
N SER A 72 -1.93 -7.28 7.81
CA SER A 72 -1.65 -7.32 9.24
C SER A 72 -0.65 -6.23 9.59
N ILE A 73 -0.85 -5.64 10.76
CA ILE A 73 0.08 -4.67 11.33
C ILE A 73 0.65 -5.31 12.59
N LEU A 74 1.96 -5.51 12.60
CA LEU A 74 2.66 -6.07 13.75
C LEU A 74 3.40 -4.94 14.45
N VAL A 75 2.99 -4.66 15.67
CA VAL A 75 3.61 -3.61 16.48
C VAL A 75 4.65 -4.24 17.39
N HIS A 76 5.87 -3.74 17.30
CA HIS A 76 6.98 -4.21 18.13
C HIS A 76 7.10 -3.29 19.34
N GLU A 77 7.64 -3.82 20.43
CA GLU A 77 7.51 -3.14 21.70
C GLU A 77 8.22 -1.81 21.84
N LYS A 78 9.34 -1.61 21.23
CA LYS A 78 10.11 -0.39 21.50
C LYS A 78 10.86 0.08 20.29
N ILE A 79 10.94 1.36 20.22
CA ILE A 79 11.73 2.08 19.24
C ILE A 79 13.21 2.11 19.65
#